data_d36d5db8722dd33afd5db16791f59090
#
_entry.id   d36d5db8722dd33afd5db16791f59090
#
_cell.length_a   1.000
_cell.length_b   1.000
_cell.length_c   1.000
_cell.angle_alpha   90.00
_cell.angle_beta   90.00
_cell.angle_gamma   90.00
#
_symmetry.space_group_name_H-M   'P 1'
#
loop_
_entity.id
_entity.type
_entity.pdbx_description
1 polymer ?
#
loop_
_entity_poly.entity_id
_entity_poly.type
_entity_poly.pdbx_seq_one_letter_code
_entity_poly.pdbx_strand_id
1 'polypeptide(L)'
;MNSLSTHPFMSYAKITWPLSVGLAAALGIIGLAISFSAQRSLQTTTPTGYSASVLFNQANADARGGKTAQAILGYERATFLAPSDEKIRANLNWARTHAGLPAIAPSRMQNAVSWASPNTMAWLGSLGLILLGASWTCTRPNGQGRTFRVLISACGLVLMALSITSAIFAWQTSRQAVAVTTDSPARISPTTVSEVSFKLPTGEIATMWGHHGNFVLVSDASGHTGWVSQSDLQPVLPGKTANPL
;
A
#
# COMPACT_ATOMS: atom_id res chain seq x y z
N MET A 1 -39.02 72.61 18.71
CA MET A 1 -37.71 72.10 19.21
C MET A 1 -37.80 70.58 19.21
N ASN A 2 -37.30 70.00 18.16
CA ASN A 2 -37.43 68.54 17.90
C ASN A 2 -36.10 67.86 18.24
N SER A 3 -36.14 66.98 19.18
CA SER A 3 -35.05 66.03 19.49
C SER A 3 -35.27 64.72 18.73
N LEU A 4 -34.50 64.51 17.66
CA LEU A 4 -34.46 63.28 16.92
C LEU A 4 -33.59 62.24 17.70
N SER A 5 -34.23 61.21 18.19
CA SER A 5 -33.57 60.04 18.77
C SER A 5 -32.96 59.19 17.66
N THR A 6 -31.63 59.13 17.61
CA THR A 6 -30.88 58.21 16.74
C THR A 6 -30.83 56.84 17.38
N HIS A 7 -31.55 55.87 16.82
CA HIS A 7 -31.38 54.47 17.13
C HIS A 7 -30.08 53.94 16.54
N PRO A 8 -29.23 53.19 17.30
CA PRO A 8 -28.09 52.55 16.75
C PRO A 8 -28.55 51.29 15.97
N PHE A 9 -28.29 51.31 14.66
CA PHE A 9 -28.43 50.13 13.82
C PHE A 9 -27.44 49.04 14.30
N MET A 10 -27.96 48.02 14.97
CA MET A 10 -27.22 46.79 15.18
C MET A 10 -26.97 46.11 13.83
N SER A 11 -25.78 46.27 13.31
CA SER A 11 -25.28 45.51 12.18
C SER A 11 -25.11 44.07 12.59
N TYR A 12 -26.07 43.23 12.24
CA TYR A 12 -25.89 41.78 12.30
C TYR A 12 -24.82 41.39 11.27
N ALA A 13 -23.58 41.21 11.70
CA ALA A 13 -22.55 40.58 10.92
C ALA A 13 -23.04 39.17 10.57
N LYS A 14 -23.53 38.97 9.36
CA LYS A 14 -23.84 37.67 8.81
C LYS A 14 -22.54 36.87 8.83
N ILE A 15 -22.42 35.93 9.77
CA ILE A 15 -21.36 34.91 9.75
C ILE A 15 -21.70 33.97 8.60
N THR A 16 -21.30 34.37 7.41
CA THR A 16 -21.28 33.49 6.25
C THR A 16 -20.06 32.60 6.44
N TRP A 17 -20.27 31.42 6.97
CA TRP A 17 -19.26 30.38 6.93
C TRP A 17 -18.98 30.13 5.45
N PRO A 18 -17.76 30.33 4.98
CA PRO A 18 -17.47 30.11 3.57
C PRO A 18 -17.74 28.63 3.25
N LEU A 19 -18.46 28.38 2.15
CA LEU A 19 -18.75 27.04 1.63
C LEU A 19 -17.51 26.15 1.57
N SER A 20 -16.33 26.76 1.48
CA SER A 20 -15.02 26.10 1.56
C SER A 20 -14.75 25.36 2.88
N VAL A 21 -15.26 25.84 4.03
CA VAL A 21 -15.09 25.16 5.33
C VAL A 21 -15.92 23.87 5.37
N GLY A 22 -17.15 23.94 4.84
CA GLY A 22 -18.01 22.76 4.73
C GLY A 22 -17.44 21.72 3.76
N LEU A 23 -16.87 22.16 2.64
CA LEU A 23 -16.25 21.25 1.66
C LEU A 23 -14.98 20.59 2.22
N ALA A 24 -14.11 21.34 2.90
CA ALA A 24 -12.90 20.81 3.52
C ALA A 24 -13.22 19.81 4.65
N ALA A 25 -14.24 20.09 5.46
CA ALA A 25 -14.72 19.17 6.49
C ALA A 25 -15.32 17.90 5.87
N ALA A 26 -16.11 18.03 4.80
CA ALA A 26 -16.70 16.90 4.08
C ALA A 26 -15.64 16.00 3.44
N LEU A 27 -14.62 16.58 2.79
CA LEU A 27 -13.50 15.85 2.22
C LEU A 27 -12.65 15.15 3.30
N GLY A 28 -12.46 15.78 4.45
CA GLY A 28 -11.79 15.16 5.61
C GLY A 28 -12.57 13.96 6.17
N ILE A 29 -13.89 14.07 6.28
CA ILE A 29 -14.78 12.98 6.73
C ILE A 29 -14.80 11.84 5.72
N ILE A 30 -14.86 12.14 4.42
CA ILE A 30 -14.80 11.14 3.34
C ILE A 30 -13.45 10.42 3.37
N GLY A 31 -12.34 11.15 3.53
CA GLY A 31 -11.00 10.56 3.67
C GLY A 31 -10.89 9.64 4.87
N LEU A 32 -11.43 10.04 6.03
CA LEU A 32 -11.52 9.21 7.23
C LEU A 32 -12.41 7.98 7.02
N ALA A 33 -13.54 8.12 6.35
CA ALA A 33 -14.45 7.00 6.07
C ALA A 33 -13.82 5.98 5.12
N ILE A 34 -13.10 6.44 4.08
CA ILE A 34 -12.35 5.56 3.16
C ILE A 34 -11.22 4.84 3.89
N SER A 35 -10.46 5.54 4.74
CA SER A 35 -9.39 4.93 5.55
C SER A 35 -9.95 3.91 6.53
N PHE A 36 -11.08 4.18 7.16
CA PHE A 36 -11.74 3.28 8.12
C PHE A 36 -12.35 2.04 7.44
N SER A 37 -12.93 2.19 6.24
CA SER A 37 -13.46 1.06 5.48
C SER A 37 -12.36 0.18 4.90
N ALA A 38 -11.26 0.77 4.43
CA ALA A 38 -10.08 0.01 4.02
C ALA A 38 -9.47 -0.77 5.19
N GLN A 39 -9.45 -0.18 6.39
CA GLN A 39 -8.96 -0.83 7.60
C GLN A 39 -9.85 -2.00 8.04
N ARG A 40 -11.18 -1.87 7.96
CA ARG A 40 -12.11 -2.96 8.23
C ARG A 40 -11.94 -4.14 7.28
N SER A 41 -11.77 -3.89 6.00
CA SER A 41 -11.57 -4.96 5.01
C SER A 41 -10.26 -5.73 5.22
N LEU A 42 -9.23 -5.09 5.76
CA LEU A 42 -7.97 -5.74 6.12
C LEU A 42 -8.07 -6.54 7.42
N GLN A 43 -8.87 -6.09 8.39
CA GLN A 43 -9.04 -6.78 9.68
C GLN A 43 -10.00 -7.96 9.61
N THR A 44 -11.02 -7.92 8.75
CA THR A 44 -12.00 -9.01 8.60
C THR A 44 -11.46 -10.22 7.84
N THR A 45 -10.34 -10.08 7.13
CA THR A 45 -9.71 -11.17 6.35
C THR A 45 -8.45 -11.75 7.00
N THR A 46 -7.99 -11.22 8.14
CA THR A 46 -6.86 -11.82 8.85
C THR A 46 -7.37 -12.91 9.81
N PRO A 47 -7.12 -14.19 9.53
CA PRO A 47 -7.37 -15.26 10.50
C PRO A 47 -6.62 -14.95 11.79
N THR A 48 -7.23 -15.24 12.93
CA THR A 48 -6.60 -15.15 14.25
C THR A 48 -5.26 -15.90 14.20
N GLY A 49 -4.12 -15.19 14.24
CA GLY A 49 -2.79 -15.77 14.08
C GLY A 49 -1.93 -15.17 12.96
N TYR A 50 -2.44 -14.25 12.16
CA TYR A 50 -1.71 -13.64 11.05
C TYR A 50 -0.88 -12.43 11.54
N SER A 51 0.14 -12.67 12.34
CA SER A 51 1.11 -11.65 12.75
C SER A 51 2.46 -11.85 12.06
N ALA A 52 3.26 -10.79 11.94
CA ALA A 52 4.59 -10.88 11.35
C ALA A 52 5.46 -11.94 12.06
N SER A 53 5.37 -12.01 13.40
CA SER A 53 6.12 -12.98 14.20
C SER A 53 5.70 -14.43 13.96
N VAL A 54 4.40 -14.69 13.83
CA VAL A 54 3.88 -16.03 13.51
C VAL A 54 4.33 -16.48 12.14
N LEU A 55 4.18 -15.60 11.13
CA LEU A 55 4.62 -15.89 9.75
C LEU A 55 6.14 -16.10 9.67
N PHE A 56 6.91 -15.30 10.40
CA PHE A 56 8.36 -15.43 10.48
C PHE A 56 8.77 -16.77 11.10
N ASN A 57 8.13 -17.18 12.20
CA ASN A 57 8.42 -18.45 12.85
C ASN A 57 8.02 -19.64 11.98
N GLN A 58 6.89 -19.55 11.27
CA GLN A 58 6.47 -20.56 10.31
C GLN A 58 7.47 -20.67 9.15
N ALA A 59 7.88 -19.53 8.58
CA ALA A 59 8.88 -19.48 7.51
C ALA A 59 10.23 -20.08 7.95
N ASN A 60 10.66 -19.83 9.20
CA ASN A 60 11.85 -20.47 9.78
C ASN A 60 11.71 -21.99 9.89
N ALA A 61 10.52 -22.49 10.23
CA ALA A 61 10.25 -23.92 10.28
C ALA A 61 10.26 -24.54 8.87
N ASP A 62 9.64 -23.87 7.89
CA ASP A 62 9.64 -24.30 6.49
C ASP A 62 11.06 -24.31 5.90
N ALA A 63 11.88 -23.30 6.20
CA ALA A 63 13.28 -23.23 5.78
C ALA A 63 14.10 -24.40 6.33
N ARG A 64 13.95 -24.71 7.62
CA ARG A 64 14.61 -25.86 8.25
C ARG A 64 14.12 -27.21 7.72
N GLY A 65 12.86 -27.27 7.30
CA GLY A 65 12.26 -28.43 6.66
C GLY A 65 12.58 -28.59 5.17
N GLY A 66 13.43 -27.73 4.59
CA GLY A 66 13.78 -27.76 3.15
C GLY A 66 12.70 -27.26 2.22
N LYS A 67 11.59 -26.69 2.76
CA LYS A 67 10.48 -26.14 1.98
C LYS A 67 10.77 -24.67 1.58
N THR A 68 11.78 -24.50 0.71
CA THR A 68 12.35 -23.20 0.41
C THR A 68 11.33 -22.19 -0.16
N ALA A 69 10.44 -22.62 -1.06
CA ALA A 69 9.42 -21.74 -1.65
C ALA A 69 8.42 -21.25 -0.59
N GLN A 70 7.97 -22.14 0.30
CA GLN A 70 7.07 -21.79 1.40
C GLN A 70 7.75 -20.87 2.40
N ALA A 71 9.04 -21.09 2.68
CA ALA A 71 9.82 -20.21 3.54
C ALA A 71 9.91 -18.79 2.94
N ILE A 72 10.26 -18.68 1.65
CA ILE A 72 10.29 -17.39 0.94
C ILE A 72 8.93 -16.71 1.01
N LEU A 73 7.84 -17.42 0.70
CA LEU A 73 6.48 -16.88 0.78
C LEU A 73 6.12 -16.39 2.19
N GLY A 74 6.48 -17.17 3.22
CA GLY A 74 6.25 -16.81 4.62
C GLY A 74 7.02 -15.54 5.02
N TYR A 75 8.29 -15.43 4.63
CA TYR A 75 9.10 -14.24 4.86
C TYR A 75 8.59 -13.01 4.10
N GLU A 76 8.12 -13.16 2.85
CA GLU A 76 7.50 -12.07 2.09
C GLU A 76 6.25 -11.53 2.79
N ARG A 77 5.39 -12.42 3.26
CA ARG A 77 4.21 -12.06 4.06
C ARG A 77 4.58 -11.37 5.36
N ALA A 78 5.61 -11.86 6.06
CA ALA A 78 6.10 -11.25 7.28
C ALA A 78 6.69 -9.85 7.01
N THR A 79 7.46 -9.69 5.93
CA THR A 79 8.02 -8.41 5.49
C THR A 79 6.92 -7.40 5.14
N PHE A 80 5.82 -7.83 4.53
CA PHE A 80 4.68 -6.95 4.26
C PHE A 80 4.07 -6.38 5.55
N LEU A 81 3.99 -7.18 6.62
CA LEU A 81 3.44 -6.75 7.91
C LEU A 81 4.44 -5.94 8.77
N ALA A 82 5.72 -6.25 8.65
CA ALA A 82 6.80 -5.58 9.38
C ALA A 82 7.97 -5.23 8.44
N PRO A 83 7.79 -4.23 7.56
CA PRO A 83 8.77 -3.93 6.50
C PRO A 83 10.10 -3.37 7.03
N SER A 84 10.14 -2.85 8.26
CA SER A 84 11.35 -2.34 8.90
C SER A 84 12.14 -3.40 9.69
N ASP A 85 11.63 -4.63 9.81
CA ASP A 85 12.31 -5.67 10.57
C ASP A 85 13.46 -6.26 9.75
N GLU A 86 14.69 -5.93 10.16
CA GLU A 86 15.91 -6.38 9.48
C GLU A 86 16.13 -7.89 9.59
N LYS A 87 15.64 -8.54 10.66
CA LYS A 87 15.78 -10.00 10.83
C LYS A 87 14.96 -10.75 9.79
N ILE A 88 13.74 -10.29 9.53
CA ILE A 88 12.87 -10.88 8.51
C ILE A 88 13.53 -10.73 7.13
N ARG A 89 14.04 -9.54 6.80
CA ARG A 89 14.70 -9.28 5.51
C ARG A 89 15.99 -10.08 5.35
N ALA A 90 16.78 -10.20 6.40
CA ALA A 90 18.00 -11.00 6.36
C ALA A 90 17.70 -12.47 6.07
N ASN A 91 16.69 -13.05 6.74
CA ASN A 91 16.28 -14.44 6.54
C ASN A 91 15.64 -14.66 5.16
N LEU A 92 14.86 -13.70 4.67
CA LEU A 92 14.34 -13.72 3.29
C LEU A 92 15.48 -13.78 2.27
N ASN A 93 16.46 -12.89 2.39
CA ASN A 93 17.61 -12.87 1.48
C ASN A 93 18.44 -14.14 1.59
N TRP A 94 18.63 -14.68 2.80
CA TRP A 94 19.29 -15.96 2.99
C TRP A 94 18.52 -17.09 2.27
N ALA A 95 17.20 -17.17 2.44
CA ALA A 95 16.38 -18.21 1.78
C ALA A 95 16.42 -18.06 0.25
N ARG A 96 16.39 -16.85 -0.27
CA ARG A 96 16.50 -16.56 -1.71
C ARG A 96 17.86 -16.99 -2.27
N THR A 97 18.95 -16.61 -1.61
CA THR A 97 20.30 -17.01 -2.06
C THR A 97 20.51 -18.52 -2.00
N HIS A 98 19.94 -19.20 -1.01
CA HIS A 98 19.93 -20.67 -0.93
C HIS A 98 19.12 -21.34 -2.05
N ALA A 99 18.08 -20.65 -2.56
CA ALA A 99 17.32 -21.08 -3.74
C ALA A 99 18.02 -20.76 -5.07
N GLY A 100 19.21 -20.16 -5.04
CA GLY A 100 19.89 -19.67 -6.25
C GLY A 100 19.29 -18.38 -6.84
N LEU A 101 18.42 -17.69 -6.09
CA LEU A 101 17.79 -16.44 -6.50
C LEU A 101 18.61 -15.24 -6.03
N PRO A 102 18.58 -14.12 -6.76
CA PRO A 102 19.26 -12.91 -6.34
C PRO A 102 18.65 -12.36 -5.03
N ALA A 103 19.51 -11.82 -4.16
CA ALA A 103 19.05 -11.10 -2.97
C ALA A 103 18.30 -9.82 -3.38
N ILE A 104 17.24 -9.51 -2.65
CA ILE A 104 16.47 -8.28 -2.85
C ILE A 104 17.10 -7.16 -2.03
N ALA A 105 17.70 -6.20 -2.71
CA ALA A 105 18.12 -4.95 -2.09
C ALA A 105 16.91 -3.99 -2.05
N PRO A 106 16.48 -3.51 -0.87
CA PRO A 106 15.40 -2.55 -0.81
C PRO A 106 15.79 -1.26 -1.53
N SER A 107 14.91 -0.73 -2.37
CA SER A 107 15.15 0.55 -3.02
C SER A 107 15.22 1.67 -1.97
N ARG A 108 15.95 2.76 -2.27
CA ARG A 108 16.00 3.93 -1.37
C ARG A 108 14.61 4.47 -1.04
N MET A 109 13.69 4.39 -2.00
CA MET A 109 12.30 4.82 -1.84
C MET A 109 11.48 3.87 -0.95
N GLN A 110 11.69 2.55 -1.07
CA GLN A 110 11.11 1.58 -0.14
C GLN A 110 11.59 1.82 1.28
N ASN A 111 12.89 2.08 1.48
CA ASN A 111 13.44 2.42 2.81
C ASN A 111 12.83 3.70 3.38
N ALA A 112 12.54 4.70 2.53
CA ALA A 112 11.93 5.96 2.97
C ALA A 112 10.49 5.80 3.49
N VAL A 113 9.74 4.78 3.07
CA VAL A 113 8.34 4.54 3.48
C VAL A 113 8.19 3.30 4.38
N SER A 114 9.21 2.44 4.49
CA SER A 114 9.16 1.19 5.28
C SER A 114 9.28 1.40 6.80
N TRP A 115 9.60 2.62 7.25
CA TRP A 115 9.70 2.93 8.69
C TRP A 115 8.34 2.87 9.42
N ALA A 116 7.24 2.96 8.68
CA ALA A 116 5.90 2.88 9.23
C ALA A 116 5.03 1.89 8.47
N SER A 117 4.08 1.28 9.19
CA SER A 117 3.11 0.37 8.57
C SER A 117 2.25 1.09 7.52
N PRO A 118 1.69 0.39 6.53
CA PRO A 118 0.77 0.98 5.55
C PRO A 118 -0.40 1.73 6.18
N ASN A 119 -0.87 1.24 7.33
CA ASN A 119 -1.93 1.88 8.10
C ASN A 119 -1.49 3.24 8.69
N THR A 120 -0.29 3.31 9.28
CA THR A 120 0.27 4.57 9.78
C THR A 120 0.43 5.59 8.65
N MET A 121 0.86 5.15 7.46
CA MET A 121 0.99 6.01 6.28
C MET A 121 -0.36 6.55 5.80
N ALA A 122 -1.43 5.76 5.87
CA ALA A 122 -2.78 6.22 5.55
C ALA A 122 -3.25 7.32 6.52
N TRP A 123 -2.98 7.19 7.83
CA TRP A 123 -3.28 8.23 8.81
C TRP A 123 -2.49 9.52 8.58
N LEU A 124 -1.21 9.42 8.23
CA LEU A 124 -0.39 10.58 7.87
C LEU A 124 -0.91 11.28 6.62
N GLY A 125 -1.38 10.53 5.62
CA GLY A 125 -2.02 11.09 4.43
C GLY A 125 -3.31 11.84 4.74
N SER A 126 -4.14 11.29 5.63
CA SER A 126 -5.37 11.95 6.11
C SER A 126 -5.05 13.25 6.85
N LEU A 127 -4.02 13.24 7.70
CA LEU A 127 -3.52 14.45 8.37
C LEU A 127 -3.02 15.48 7.35
N GLY A 128 -2.29 15.06 6.32
CA GLY A 128 -1.83 15.91 5.23
C GLY A 128 -3.00 16.61 4.52
N LEU A 129 -4.09 15.91 4.24
CA LEU A 129 -5.31 16.46 3.65
C LEU A 129 -5.97 17.51 4.56
N ILE A 130 -6.05 17.25 5.86
CA ILE A 130 -6.60 18.19 6.85
C ILE A 130 -5.75 19.46 6.90
N LEU A 131 -4.43 19.35 6.90
CA LEU A 131 -3.52 20.50 6.89
C LEU A 131 -3.67 21.35 5.63
N LEU A 132 -3.83 20.71 4.46
CA LEU A 132 -4.09 21.41 3.20
C LEU A 132 -5.42 22.18 3.25
N GLY A 133 -6.49 21.55 3.74
CA GLY A 133 -7.79 22.18 3.91
C GLY A 133 -7.75 23.36 4.90
N ALA A 134 -7.09 23.18 6.04
CA ALA A 134 -6.91 24.23 7.04
C ALA A 134 -6.10 25.41 6.49
N SER A 135 -5.06 25.16 5.70
CA SER A 135 -4.27 26.19 5.04
C SER A 135 -5.10 27.06 4.10
N TRP A 136 -6.08 26.46 3.42
CA TRP A 136 -6.98 27.19 2.52
C TRP A 136 -7.98 28.10 3.29
N THR A 137 -8.47 27.63 4.44
CA THR A 137 -9.48 28.38 5.23
C THR A 137 -8.89 29.50 6.08
N CYS A 138 -7.60 29.41 6.47
CA CYS A 138 -6.90 30.43 7.26
C CYS A 138 -6.49 31.67 6.44
N THR A 139 -7.39 32.20 5.59
CA THR A 139 -7.16 33.46 4.86
C THR A 139 -7.45 34.66 5.74
N ARG A 140 -6.42 35.29 6.30
CA ARG A 140 -6.56 36.60 6.92
C ARG A 140 -6.39 37.70 5.86
N PRO A 141 -7.26 38.77 5.87
CA PRO A 141 -7.24 39.84 4.86
C PRO A 141 -5.93 40.64 4.81
N ASN A 142 -5.16 40.64 5.89
CA ASN A 142 -4.01 41.53 6.09
C ASN A 142 -2.66 40.92 5.68
N GLY A 143 -2.61 39.87 4.87
CA GLY A 143 -1.35 39.32 4.38
C GLY A 143 -0.44 38.70 5.44
N GLN A 144 -0.70 38.93 6.73
CA GLN A 144 0.00 38.31 7.84
C GLN A 144 -0.34 36.80 7.91
N GLY A 145 0.66 35.98 7.76
CA GLY A 145 0.50 34.51 7.78
C GLY A 145 0.75 33.80 6.45
N ARG A 146 1.16 34.50 5.39
CA ARG A 146 1.48 33.89 4.09
C ARG A 146 2.55 32.80 4.23
N THR A 147 3.63 33.10 4.97
CA THR A 147 4.71 32.13 5.22
C THR A 147 4.21 30.90 5.98
N PHE A 148 3.40 31.12 7.02
CA PHE A 148 2.81 30.01 7.81
C PHE A 148 1.90 29.11 6.96
N ARG A 149 1.08 29.72 6.08
CA ARG A 149 0.25 28.96 5.12
C ARG A 149 1.10 28.11 4.18
N VAL A 150 2.14 28.72 3.60
CA VAL A 150 3.05 27.99 2.69
C VAL A 150 3.69 26.80 3.39
N LEU A 151 4.15 26.99 4.63
CA LEU A 151 4.76 25.92 5.42
C LEU A 151 3.78 24.78 5.73
N ILE A 152 2.54 25.10 6.15
CA ILE A 152 1.50 24.10 6.41
C ILE A 152 1.13 23.36 5.12
N SER A 153 0.96 24.09 4.01
CA SER A 153 0.65 23.47 2.72
C SER A 153 1.77 22.56 2.25
N ALA A 154 3.03 22.98 2.38
CA ALA A 154 4.19 22.18 2.01
C ALA A 154 4.26 20.89 2.88
N CYS A 155 4.06 21.00 4.19
CA CYS A 155 4.01 19.86 5.08
C CYS A 155 2.88 18.90 4.69
N GLY A 156 1.68 19.40 4.44
CA GLY A 156 0.54 18.60 3.99
C GLY A 156 0.80 17.85 2.68
N LEU A 157 1.44 18.53 1.70
CA LEU A 157 1.83 17.91 0.42
C LEU A 157 2.85 16.80 0.60
N VAL A 158 3.86 17.00 1.45
CA VAL A 158 4.87 15.97 1.74
C VAL A 158 4.23 14.74 2.38
N LEU A 159 3.37 14.93 3.39
CA LEU A 159 2.66 13.81 4.03
C LEU A 159 1.78 13.05 3.03
N MET A 160 1.09 13.77 2.14
CA MET A 160 0.27 13.16 1.11
C MET A 160 1.10 12.38 0.09
N ALA A 161 2.24 12.93 -0.34
CA ALA A 161 3.15 12.24 -1.26
C ALA A 161 3.70 10.94 -0.65
N LEU A 162 4.10 10.94 0.63
CA LEU A 162 4.56 9.75 1.34
C LEU A 162 3.44 8.69 1.44
N SER A 163 2.21 9.12 1.73
CA SER A 163 1.06 8.22 1.81
C SER A 163 0.73 7.59 0.44
N ILE A 164 0.74 8.37 -0.63
CA ILE A 164 0.50 7.87 -2.00
C ILE A 164 1.58 6.87 -2.39
N THR A 165 2.85 7.18 -2.12
CA THR A 165 3.97 6.28 -2.40
C THR A 165 3.81 4.96 -1.66
N SER A 166 3.47 4.98 -0.37
CA SER A 166 3.19 3.78 0.42
C SER A 166 2.03 2.96 -0.15
N ALA A 167 0.95 3.64 -0.59
CA ALA A 167 -0.20 2.97 -1.20
C ALA A 167 0.16 2.27 -2.52
N ILE A 168 1.00 2.90 -3.34
CA ILE A 168 1.50 2.29 -4.59
C ILE A 168 2.31 1.02 -4.28
N PHE A 169 3.23 1.07 -3.31
CA PHE A 169 3.99 -0.12 -2.91
C PHE A 169 3.10 -1.23 -2.36
N ALA A 170 2.13 -0.91 -1.50
CA ALA A 170 1.17 -1.88 -1.00
C ALA A 170 0.33 -2.52 -2.13
N TRP A 171 -0.07 -1.72 -3.13
CA TRP A 171 -0.78 -2.21 -4.30
C TRP A 171 0.09 -3.12 -5.17
N GLN A 172 1.37 -2.77 -5.41
CA GLN A 172 2.32 -3.63 -6.13
C GLN A 172 2.51 -4.96 -5.41
N THR A 173 2.75 -4.95 -4.08
CA THR A 173 2.91 -6.17 -3.29
C THR A 173 1.64 -7.03 -3.30
N SER A 174 0.46 -6.41 -3.36
CA SER A 174 -0.82 -7.16 -3.44
C SER A 174 -0.97 -7.97 -4.73
N ARG A 175 -0.19 -7.67 -5.76
CA ARG A 175 -0.14 -8.39 -7.03
C ARG A 175 0.99 -9.39 -7.12
N GLN A 176 1.79 -9.54 -6.07
CA GLN A 176 2.90 -10.48 -6.07
C GLN A 176 2.45 -11.88 -5.69
N ALA A 177 3.01 -12.86 -6.37
CA ALA A 177 2.90 -14.28 -6.04
C ALA A 177 4.28 -14.91 -6.08
N VAL A 178 4.46 -15.98 -5.31
CA VAL A 178 5.68 -16.78 -5.29
C VAL A 178 5.44 -18.08 -6.03
N ALA A 179 6.36 -18.45 -6.90
CA ALA A 179 6.35 -19.76 -7.57
C ALA A 179 6.67 -20.86 -6.53
N VAL A 180 5.71 -21.77 -6.31
CA VAL A 180 5.84 -22.84 -5.31
C VAL A 180 6.23 -24.18 -5.90
N THR A 181 6.07 -24.34 -7.21
CA THR A 181 6.43 -25.54 -7.95
C THR A 181 7.82 -25.38 -8.56
N THR A 182 8.53 -26.48 -8.74
CA THR A 182 9.86 -26.49 -9.36
C THR A 182 9.74 -26.14 -10.84
N ASP A 183 10.49 -25.12 -11.29
CA ASP A 183 10.58 -24.72 -12.70
C ASP A 183 9.23 -24.53 -13.39
N SER A 184 8.35 -23.71 -12.78
CA SER A 184 7.01 -23.44 -13.31
C SER A 184 7.08 -22.88 -14.75
N PRO A 185 6.49 -23.55 -15.76
CA PRO A 185 6.57 -23.11 -17.14
C PRO A 185 5.69 -21.89 -17.38
N ALA A 186 6.29 -20.78 -17.80
CA ALA A 186 5.60 -19.60 -18.28
C ALA A 186 5.41 -19.70 -19.82
N ARG A 187 4.16 -19.71 -20.27
CA ARG A 187 3.75 -19.98 -21.64
C ARG A 187 3.36 -18.71 -22.37
N ILE A 188 3.43 -18.73 -23.69
CA ILE A 188 3.05 -17.60 -24.55
C ILE A 188 1.53 -17.37 -24.51
N SER A 189 0.72 -18.43 -24.41
CA SER A 189 -0.74 -18.34 -24.31
C SER A 189 -1.31 -19.21 -23.19
N PRO A 190 -2.54 -18.92 -22.70
CA PRO A 190 -3.13 -19.57 -21.53
C PRO A 190 -3.67 -20.97 -21.86
N THR A 191 -2.83 -21.84 -22.40
CA THR A 191 -3.17 -23.22 -22.75
C THR A 191 -2.02 -24.16 -22.38
N THR A 192 -2.33 -25.41 -22.07
CA THR A 192 -1.35 -26.42 -21.68
C THR A 192 -0.44 -26.85 -22.85
N VAL A 193 -0.89 -26.67 -24.09
CA VAL A 193 -0.18 -27.07 -25.33
C VAL A 193 0.70 -25.97 -25.88
N SER A 194 0.60 -24.74 -25.34
CA SER A 194 1.38 -23.59 -25.81
C SER A 194 2.85 -23.73 -25.51
N GLU A 195 3.67 -23.13 -26.36
CA GLU A 195 5.12 -23.06 -26.20
C GLU A 195 5.51 -22.36 -24.89
N VAL A 196 6.56 -22.87 -24.25
CA VAL A 196 7.13 -22.29 -23.01
C VAL A 196 8.06 -21.15 -23.39
N SER A 197 7.76 -19.95 -22.96
CA SER A 197 8.57 -18.76 -23.18
C SER A 197 9.78 -18.74 -22.25
N PHE A 198 9.55 -18.97 -20.95
CA PHE A 198 10.59 -19.08 -19.92
C PHE A 198 10.11 -19.96 -18.77
N LYS A 199 11.00 -20.24 -17.83
CA LYS A 199 10.66 -20.99 -16.61
C LYS A 199 10.84 -20.09 -15.40
N LEU A 200 9.87 -20.12 -14.47
CA LEU A 200 9.99 -19.47 -13.17
C LEU A 200 10.67 -20.43 -12.19
N PRO A 201 11.83 -20.06 -11.64
CA PRO A 201 12.48 -20.84 -10.60
C PRO A 201 11.62 -20.92 -9.33
N THR A 202 11.80 -21.99 -8.58
CA THR A 202 11.16 -22.18 -7.27
C THR A 202 11.48 -21.01 -6.33
N GLY A 203 10.48 -20.39 -5.75
CA GLY A 203 10.64 -19.24 -4.83
C GLY A 203 10.77 -17.89 -5.53
N GLU A 204 10.75 -17.84 -6.86
CA GLU A 204 10.76 -16.56 -7.58
C GLU A 204 9.47 -15.80 -7.37
N ILE A 205 9.59 -14.48 -7.24
CA ILE A 205 8.46 -13.56 -7.08
C ILE A 205 8.06 -13.08 -8.47
N ALA A 206 6.79 -13.27 -8.81
CA ALA A 206 6.21 -12.78 -10.04
C ALA A 206 5.06 -11.84 -9.77
N THR A 207 4.89 -10.81 -10.59
CA THR A 207 3.77 -9.88 -10.52
C THR A 207 2.63 -10.39 -11.38
N MET A 208 1.44 -10.58 -10.79
CA MET A 208 0.23 -11.02 -11.47
C MET A 208 -0.45 -9.84 -12.17
N TRP A 209 -0.79 -10.01 -13.45
CA TRP A 209 -1.45 -8.99 -14.28
C TRP A 209 -2.88 -9.33 -14.65
N GLY A 210 -3.18 -10.59 -14.89
CA GLY A 210 -4.50 -11.02 -15.33
C GLY A 210 -4.73 -12.52 -15.14
N HIS A 211 -5.96 -12.96 -15.28
CA HIS A 211 -6.37 -14.37 -15.22
C HIS A 211 -7.11 -14.78 -16.48
N HIS A 212 -6.88 -16.02 -16.92
CA HIS A 212 -7.68 -16.64 -17.96
C HIS A 212 -7.83 -18.15 -17.66
N GLY A 213 -9.03 -18.56 -17.23
CA GLY A 213 -9.26 -19.93 -16.75
C GLY A 213 -8.34 -20.27 -15.58
N ASN A 214 -7.55 -21.34 -15.72
CA ASN A 214 -6.60 -21.80 -14.72
C ASN A 214 -5.19 -21.19 -14.88
N PHE A 215 -5.03 -20.18 -15.73
CA PHE A 215 -3.76 -19.53 -15.99
C PHE A 215 -3.76 -18.10 -15.49
N VAL A 216 -2.59 -17.66 -15.02
CA VAL A 216 -2.32 -16.30 -14.57
C VAL A 216 -1.24 -15.71 -15.45
N LEU A 217 -1.47 -14.53 -15.99
CA LEU A 217 -0.43 -13.76 -16.67
C LEU A 217 0.48 -13.16 -15.61
N VAL A 218 1.75 -13.50 -15.65
CA VAL A 218 2.75 -13.01 -14.71
C VAL A 218 3.90 -12.32 -15.44
N SER A 219 4.57 -11.43 -14.70
CA SER A 219 5.85 -10.85 -15.11
C SER A 219 6.89 -11.17 -14.05
N ASP A 220 8.08 -11.62 -14.48
CA ASP A 220 9.23 -11.86 -13.60
C ASP A 220 9.95 -10.54 -13.25
N ALA A 221 11.02 -10.63 -12.45
CA ALA A 221 11.85 -9.49 -12.07
C ALA A 221 12.62 -8.87 -13.25
N SER A 222 12.82 -9.62 -14.33
CA SER A 222 13.50 -9.17 -15.57
C SER A 222 12.57 -8.51 -16.58
N GLY A 223 11.24 -8.54 -16.30
CA GLY A 223 10.22 -7.99 -17.19
C GLY A 223 9.68 -8.95 -18.23
N HIS A 224 10.10 -10.23 -18.24
CA HIS A 224 9.50 -11.23 -19.12
C HIS A 224 8.07 -11.53 -18.67
N THR A 225 7.17 -11.67 -19.64
CA THR A 225 5.76 -11.96 -19.36
C THR A 225 5.36 -13.32 -19.92
N GLY A 226 4.53 -14.04 -19.19
CA GLY A 226 4.04 -15.34 -19.61
C GLY A 226 2.87 -15.85 -18.77
N TRP A 227 2.18 -16.85 -19.29
CA TRP A 227 1.05 -17.50 -18.63
C TRP A 227 1.52 -18.70 -17.81
N VAL A 228 1.30 -18.67 -16.51
CA VAL A 228 1.67 -19.74 -15.56
C VAL A 228 0.40 -20.34 -14.97
N SER A 229 0.43 -21.65 -14.67
CA SER A 229 -0.70 -22.29 -14.00
C SER A 229 -0.94 -21.68 -12.62
N GLN A 230 -2.21 -21.43 -12.28
CA GLN A 230 -2.58 -20.91 -10.97
C GLN A 230 -2.16 -21.83 -9.82
N SER A 231 -2.09 -23.15 -10.06
CA SER A 231 -1.63 -24.13 -9.07
C SER A 231 -0.17 -23.96 -8.66
N ASP A 232 0.65 -23.39 -9.57
CA ASP A 232 2.09 -23.23 -9.40
C ASP A 232 2.47 -21.95 -8.66
N LEU A 233 1.48 -21.10 -8.40
CA LEU A 233 1.66 -19.78 -7.79
C LEU A 233 0.89 -19.66 -6.49
N GLN A 234 1.51 -19.07 -5.47
CA GLN A 234 0.81 -18.66 -4.26
C GLN A 234 0.92 -17.16 -4.03
N PRO A 235 -0.22 -16.44 -3.93
CA PRO A 235 -0.21 -15.00 -3.71
C PRO A 235 0.41 -14.66 -2.35
N VAL A 236 1.20 -13.58 -2.32
CA VAL A 236 1.79 -13.07 -1.08
C VAL A 236 0.68 -12.65 -0.12
N LEU A 237 -0.36 -11.94 -0.61
CA LEU A 237 -1.52 -11.60 0.21
C LEU A 237 -2.66 -12.61 -0.06
N PRO A 238 -3.06 -13.43 0.94
CA PRO A 238 -4.20 -14.33 0.79
C PRO A 238 -5.50 -13.51 0.69
N GLY A 239 -6.39 -13.91 -0.21
CA GLY A 239 -7.72 -13.30 -0.36
C GLY A 239 -7.93 -12.46 -1.61
N LYS A 240 -6.89 -12.21 -2.42
CA LYS A 240 -7.06 -11.74 -3.80
C LYS A 240 -6.75 -12.88 -4.78
N THR A 241 -7.60 -13.90 -4.81
CA THR A 241 -7.85 -14.54 -6.09
C THR A 241 -8.37 -13.41 -6.97
N ALA A 242 -7.55 -12.97 -7.94
CA ALA A 242 -7.92 -11.87 -8.80
C ALA A 242 -9.29 -12.19 -9.38
N ASN A 243 -10.23 -11.27 -9.12
CA ASN A 243 -11.57 -11.35 -9.68
C ASN A 243 -11.41 -11.39 -11.21
N PRO A 244 -12.02 -12.34 -11.94
CA PRO A 244 -11.98 -12.31 -13.39
C PRO A 244 -12.66 -11.01 -13.84
N LEU A 245 -12.00 -10.29 -14.76
CA LEU A 245 -12.61 -9.22 -15.53
C LEU A 245 -13.66 -9.80 -16.48
#